data_b392ade6e4d9f6f8b9a6367529331cfd
#
_entry.id   b392ade6e4d9f6f8b9a6367529331cfd
#
_cell.length_a   1.000
_cell.length_b   1.000
_cell.length_c   1.000
_cell.angle_alpha   90.00
_cell.angle_beta   90.00
_cell.angle_gamma   90.00
#
_symmetry.space_group_name_H-M   'P 1'
#
loop_
_entity.id
_entity.type
_entity.pdbx_description
1 polymer ?
#
loop_
_entity_poly.entity_id
_entity_poly.type
_entity_poly.pdbx_seq_one_letter_code
_entity_poly.pdbx_strand_id
1 'polypeptide(L)'
;IKKLMVIDDLADKNYHCDALLNQNYYKNIDSLYSDLIPNECKLLLGLDYVMLDPKYLTFRDKISSRVRGNKKILIYFGATDSQNLTLLVVEMLLGFNLKNLEMDVVLGSNNQNKKQIYMLSRIHPNINIYDSLPSLAELIFYADLGIGACGSTTWERLCLNLPSFILSIADNQHEMAKSISDFSMISYGGKSVNLKHEDLKKNLYKFITSNEINKNLPYPKCIIDAKGTSRIVNFLFDRNN
;
A
#
# COMPACT_ATOMS: atom_id res chain seq x y z
N ILE A 1 31.12 -13.44 -7.39
CA ILE A 1 29.70 -13.03 -7.48
C ILE A 1 29.20 -13.51 -8.83
N LYS A 2 28.13 -14.32 -8.88
CA LYS A 2 27.60 -14.82 -10.15
C LYS A 2 26.72 -13.78 -10.85
N LYS A 3 25.93 -13.02 -10.09
CA LYS A 3 25.10 -11.91 -10.57
C LYS A 3 25.00 -10.84 -9.50
N LEU A 4 25.04 -9.57 -9.90
CA LEU A 4 24.78 -8.42 -9.05
C LEU A 4 23.43 -7.83 -9.42
N MET A 5 22.51 -7.80 -8.48
CA MET A 5 21.22 -7.12 -8.64
C MET A 5 21.14 -5.88 -7.75
N VAL A 6 20.66 -4.78 -8.32
CA VAL A 6 20.34 -3.55 -7.59
C VAL A 6 18.83 -3.44 -7.46
N ILE A 7 18.35 -3.04 -6.27
CA ILE A 7 16.96 -2.65 -6.04
C ILE A 7 16.93 -1.14 -5.90
N ASP A 8 16.18 -0.47 -6.74
CA ASP A 8 16.10 0.99 -6.78
C ASP A 8 14.69 1.48 -7.11
N ASP A 9 14.35 2.69 -6.65
CA ASP A 9 13.08 3.36 -6.94
C ASP A 9 13.22 4.86 -7.18
N LEU A 10 14.47 5.37 -7.25
CA LEU A 10 14.77 6.79 -7.40
C LEU A 10 15.24 7.15 -8.82
N ALA A 11 15.98 6.26 -9.49
CA ALA A 11 16.60 6.48 -10.79
C ALA A 11 17.43 7.78 -10.83
N ASP A 12 18.24 8.00 -9.80
CA ASP A 12 18.96 9.25 -9.57
C ASP A 12 20.48 9.19 -9.85
N LYS A 13 20.99 8.02 -10.28
CA LYS A 13 22.41 7.77 -10.52
C LYS A 13 22.63 6.66 -11.55
N ASN A 14 23.88 6.53 -12.02
CA ASN A 14 24.28 5.41 -12.87
C ASN A 14 24.46 4.13 -12.04
N TYR A 15 24.03 2.99 -12.59
CA TYR A 15 24.13 1.69 -11.95
C TYR A 15 25.03 0.76 -12.80
N HIS A 16 25.91 0.01 -12.13
CA HIS A 16 26.73 -1.03 -12.72
C HIS A 16 26.31 -2.37 -12.13
N CYS A 17 25.36 -3.05 -12.78
CA CYS A 17 24.77 -4.29 -12.29
C CYS A 17 24.31 -5.19 -13.45
N ASP A 18 24.14 -6.48 -13.16
CA ASP A 18 23.59 -7.45 -14.11
C ASP A 18 22.06 -7.38 -14.19
N ALA A 19 21.42 -6.92 -13.12
CA ALA A 19 19.97 -6.66 -13.09
C ALA A 19 19.61 -5.47 -12.22
N LEU A 20 18.56 -4.73 -12.60
CA LEU A 20 17.97 -3.68 -11.81
C LEU A 20 16.48 -3.98 -11.59
N LEU A 21 16.07 -3.97 -10.33
CA LEU A 21 14.69 -4.18 -9.89
C LEU A 21 14.07 -2.87 -9.44
N ASN A 22 12.96 -2.49 -10.06
CA ASN A 22 12.04 -1.49 -9.51
C ASN A 22 10.61 -2.04 -9.58
N GLN A 23 10.06 -2.37 -8.42
CA GLN A 23 8.72 -2.93 -8.29
C GLN A 23 7.58 -1.91 -8.36
N ASN A 24 7.90 -0.61 -8.42
CA ASN A 24 6.90 0.43 -8.46
C ASN A 24 6.27 0.55 -9.85
N TYR A 25 5.08 1.14 -9.90
CA TYR A 25 4.37 1.39 -11.14
C TYR A 25 4.48 2.85 -11.56
N TYR A 26 4.99 3.04 -12.78
CA TYR A 26 5.00 4.33 -13.46
C TYR A 26 4.53 4.12 -14.91
N LYS A 27 3.81 5.09 -15.49
CA LYS A 27 3.30 4.98 -16.87
C LYS A 27 4.41 4.75 -17.91
N ASN A 28 5.62 5.26 -17.65
CA ASN A 28 6.78 5.17 -18.55
C ASN A 28 8.00 4.58 -17.83
N ILE A 29 7.80 3.48 -17.08
CA ILE A 29 8.88 2.89 -16.26
C ILE A 29 10.07 2.42 -17.09
N ASP A 30 9.85 1.96 -18.33
CA ASP A 30 10.91 1.43 -19.20
C ASP A 30 11.95 2.48 -19.59
N SER A 31 11.53 3.74 -19.74
CA SER A 31 12.44 4.85 -20.08
C SER A 31 13.17 5.43 -18.87
N LEU A 32 12.77 5.04 -17.65
CA LEU A 32 13.32 5.65 -16.43
C LEU A 32 14.80 5.33 -16.23
N TYR A 33 15.26 4.18 -16.72
CA TYR A 33 16.62 3.67 -16.51
C TYR A 33 17.46 3.56 -17.78
N SER A 34 16.94 3.96 -18.96
CA SER A 34 17.58 3.72 -20.26
C SER A 34 19.03 4.23 -20.32
N ASP A 35 19.31 5.41 -19.75
CA ASP A 35 20.62 6.05 -19.79
C ASP A 35 21.44 5.83 -18.51
N LEU A 36 20.90 5.04 -17.56
CA LEU A 36 21.48 4.88 -16.22
C LEU A 36 22.11 3.49 -16.00
N ILE A 37 21.93 2.56 -16.93
CA ILE A 37 22.38 1.18 -16.81
C ILE A 37 23.19 0.71 -18.01
N PRO A 38 24.06 -0.31 -17.89
CA PRO A 38 24.69 -0.98 -19.04
C PRO A 38 23.67 -1.63 -19.96
N ASN A 39 23.98 -1.72 -21.26
CA ASN A 39 23.10 -2.34 -22.26
C ASN A 39 22.73 -3.79 -21.94
N GLU A 40 23.60 -4.54 -21.27
CA GLU A 40 23.41 -5.92 -20.89
C GLU A 40 22.60 -6.09 -19.58
N CYS A 41 22.34 -4.99 -18.87
CA CYS A 41 21.62 -5.03 -17.61
C CYS A 41 20.15 -5.45 -17.82
N LYS A 42 19.72 -6.49 -17.13
CA LYS A 42 18.33 -6.93 -17.17
C LYS A 42 17.44 -6.05 -16.29
N LEU A 43 16.44 -5.43 -16.89
CA LEU A 43 15.42 -4.67 -16.15
C LEU A 43 14.29 -5.60 -15.66
N LEU A 44 14.02 -5.57 -14.36
CA LEU A 44 12.92 -6.25 -13.68
C LEU A 44 11.98 -5.16 -13.14
N LEU A 45 11.06 -4.69 -13.99
CA LEU A 45 10.29 -3.48 -13.72
C LEU A 45 8.80 -3.76 -13.53
N GLY A 46 8.19 -2.99 -12.62
CA GLY A 46 6.75 -2.94 -12.45
C GLY A 46 6.16 -4.04 -11.59
N LEU A 47 4.84 -4.16 -11.67
CA LEU A 47 4.02 -4.91 -10.71
C LEU A 47 4.23 -6.43 -10.75
N ASP A 48 4.77 -6.96 -11.84
CA ASP A 48 5.11 -8.38 -11.95
C ASP A 48 6.24 -8.79 -10.99
N TYR A 49 7.04 -7.83 -10.54
CA TYR A 49 8.18 -8.05 -9.66
C TYR A 49 7.97 -7.55 -8.24
N VAL A 50 6.73 -7.26 -7.84
CA VAL A 50 6.42 -6.85 -6.47
C VAL A 50 6.78 -7.98 -5.51
N MET A 51 7.65 -7.66 -4.56
CA MET A 51 8.10 -8.59 -3.52
C MET A 51 7.11 -8.56 -2.36
N LEU A 52 6.35 -9.62 -2.19
CA LEU A 52 5.40 -9.82 -1.11
C LEU A 52 5.75 -11.04 -0.27
N ASP A 53 5.34 -11.01 1.00
CA ASP A 53 5.38 -12.18 1.87
C ASP A 53 4.54 -13.32 1.27
N PRO A 54 4.96 -14.60 1.34
CA PRO A 54 4.21 -15.74 0.82
C PRO A 54 2.77 -15.85 1.32
N LYS A 55 2.46 -15.29 2.49
CA LYS A 55 1.09 -15.23 3.04
C LYS A 55 0.12 -14.51 2.10
N TYR A 56 0.59 -13.51 1.33
CA TYR A 56 -0.27 -12.81 0.37
C TYR A 56 -0.80 -13.74 -0.71
N LEU A 57 -0.02 -14.70 -1.19
CA LEU A 57 -0.51 -15.71 -2.14
C LEU A 57 -1.63 -16.56 -1.52
N THR A 58 -1.45 -17.00 -0.27
CA THR A 58 -2.44 -17.81 0.46
C THR A 58 -3.78 -17.08 0.64
N PHE A 59 -3.74 -15.80 1.02
CA PHE A 59 -4.97 -15.00 1.17
C PHE A 59 -5.59 -14.62 -0.17
N ARG A 60 -4.76 -14.39 -1.19
CA ARG A 60 -5.22 -14.09 -2.54
C ARG A 60 -6.06 -15.22 -3.13
N ASP A 61 -5.66 -16.48 -2.94
CA ASP A 61 -6.40 -17.65 -3.41
C ASP A 61 -7.79 -17.77 -2.74
N LYS A 62 -7.99 -17.11 -1.59
CA LYS A 62 -9.26 -17.07 -0.85
C LYS A 62 -10.11 -15.83 -1.12
N ILE A 63 -9.69 -14.91 -1.99
CA ILE A 63 -10.41 -13.64 -2.20
C ILE A 63 -11.87 -13.86 -2.65
N SER A 64 -12.14 -14.86 -3.49
CA SER A 64 -13.49 -15.15 -3.98
C SER A 64 -14.47 -15.59 -2.88
N SER A 65 -13.96 -16.10 -1.77
CA SER A 65 -14.75 -16.53 -0.61
C SER A 65 -14.88 -15.45 0.48
N ARG A 66 -14.29 -14.26 0.26
CA ARG A 66 -14.30 -13.17 1.23
C ARG A 66 -15.69 -12.58 1.40
N VAL A 67 -16.20 -12.59 2.63
CA VAL A 67 -17.44 -11.92 3.01
C VAL A 67 -17.10 -10.52 3.51
N ARG A 68 -17.65 -9.50 2.86
CA ARG A 68 -17.61 -8.11 3.32
C ARG A 68 -18.92 -7.81 4.05
N GLY A 69 -18.88 -7.24 5.23
CA GLY A 69 -20.10 -7.05 5.99
C GLY A 69 -20.12 -5.83 6.90
N ASN A 70 -19.12 -5.65 7.71
CA ASN A 70 -18.98 -4.48 8.56
C ASN A 70 -17.99 -3.51 7.94
N LYS A 71 -18.17 -2.21 8.19
CA LYS A 71 -17.22 -1.20 7.71
C LYS A 71 -15.93 -1.28 8.54
N LYS A 72 -15.09 -2.25 8.23
CA LYS A 72 -13.78 -2.43 8.87
C LYS A 72 -12.71 -1.69 8.05
N ILE A 73 -12.07 -0.72 8.65
CA ILE A 73 -11.04 0.10 8.01
C ILE A 73 -9.67 -0.25 8.58
N LEU A 74 -8.75 -0.64 7.71
CA LEU A 74 -7.33 -0.77 8.06
C LEU A 74 -6.62 0.56 7.88
N ILE A 75 -5.92 1.02 8.92
CA ILE A 75 -5.16 2.27 8.92
C ILE A 75 -3.69 1.98 9.17
N TYR A 76 -2.81 2.36 8.22
CA TYR A 76 -1.37 2.22 8.36
C TYR A 76 -0.59 3.21 7.51
N PHE A 77 0.22 4.07 8.14
CA PHE A 77 1.04 5.09 7.49
C PHE A 77 2.56 4.80 7.54
N GLY A 78 2.92 3.53 7.76
CA GLY A 78 4.32 3.10 7.75
C GLY A 78 4.96 3.06 9.14
N ALA A 79 6.26 2.73 9.18
CA ALA A 79 6.98 2.46 10.42
C ALA A 79 7.14 3.68 11.32
N THR A 80 7.31 4.87 10.76
CA THR A 80 7.65 6.09 11.49
C THR A 80 6.45 7.02 11.67
N ASP A 81 5.61 7.19 10.62
CA ASP A 81 4.48 8.14 10.61
C ASP A 81 4.85 9.52 11.15
N SER A 82 5.93 10.10 10.62
CA SER A 82 6.52 11.35 11.12
C SER A 82 5.58 12.56 11.06
N GLN A 83 4.55 12.50 10.22
CA GLN A 83 3.55 13.55 10.06
C GLN A 83 2.28 13.30 10.91
N ASN A 84 2.28 12.25 11.75
CA ASN A 84 1.17 11.92 12.64
C ASN A 84 -0.18 11.71 11.93
N LEU A 85 -0.14 11.15 10.73
CA LEU A 85 -1.34 10.95 9.91
C LEU A 85 -2.26 9.86 10.49
N THR A 86 -1.71 8.88 11.19
CA THR A 86 -2.50 7.84 11.86
C THR A 86 -3.47 8.46 12.87
N LEU A 87 -2.98 9.30 13.79
CA LEU A 87 -3.81 9.96 14.78
C LEU A 87 -4.83 10.89 14.12
N LEU A 88 -4.38 11.73 13.20
CA LEU A 88 -5.25 12.66 12.46
C LEU A 88 -6.41 11.94 11.78
N VAL A 89 -6.14 10.83 11.08
CA VAL A 89 -7.18 10.06 10.38
C VAL A 89 -8.13 9.39 11.37
N VAL A 90 -7.62 8.80 12.47
CA VAL A 90 -8.46 8.21 13.52
C VAL A 90 -9.42 9.23 14.12
N GLU A 91 -8.93 10.43 14.46
CA GLU A 91 -9.77 11.52 15.00
C GLU A 91 -10.84 11.98 14.00
N MET A 92 -10.49 12.11 12.71
CA MET A 92 -11.45 12.43 11.66
C MET A 92 -12.54 11.34 11.54
N LEU A 93 -12.16 10.07 11.57
CA LEU A 93 -13.11 8.95 11.47
C LEU A 93 -14.07 8.90 12.66
N LEU A 94 -13.58 9.14 13.85
CA LEU A 94 -14.42 9.27 15.05
C LEU A 94 -15.42 10.43 14.92
N GLY A 95 -14.96 11.56 14.39
CA GLY A 95 -15.80 12.74 14.16
C GLY A 95 -16.90 12.56 13.10
N PHE A 96 -16.83 11.51 12.26
CA PHE A 96 -17.89 11.23 11.27
C PHE A 96 -19.12 10.55 11.87
N ASN A 97 -19.05 10.02 13.08
CA ASN A 97 -20.15 9.34 13.79
C ASN A 97 -20.82 8.23 12.94
N LEU A 98 -20.03 7.48 12.15
CA LEU A 98 -20.52 6.42 11.30
C LEU A 98 -20.87 5.18 12.13
N LYS A 99 -22.12 4.68 11.97
CA LYS A 99 -22.57 3.47 12.64
C LYS A 99 -21.77 2.25 12.15
N ASN A 100 -21.44 1.35 13.08
CA ASN A 100 -20.78 0.07 12.82
C ASN A 100 -19.40 0.22 12.13
N LEU A 101 -18.70 1.32 12.37
CA LEU A 101 -17.34 1.50 11.89
C LEU A 101 -16.37 0.84 12.87
N GLU A 102 -15.57 -0.11 12.40
CA GLU A 102 -14.43 -0.70 13.10
C GLU A 102 -13.12 -0.21 12.49
N MET A 103 -12.14 0.08 13.32
CA MET A 103 -10.82 0.55 12.89
C MET A 103 -9.74 -0.40 13.39
N ASP A 104 -9.02 -1.04 12.46
CA ASP A 104 -7.79 -1.76 12.74
C ASP A 104 -6.62 -0.83 12.47
N VAL A 105 -5.98 -0.34 13.54
CA VAL A 105 -4.91 0.65 13.48
C VAL A 105 -3.58 -0.04 13.72
N VAL A 106 -2.72 -0.07 12.72
CA VAL A 106 -1.37 -0.61 12.85
C VAL A 106 -0.40 0.53 13.16
N LEU A 107 0.30 0.40 14.27
CA LEU A 107 1.32 1.36 14.69
C LEU A 107 2.70 0.83 14.31
N GLY A 108 3.42 1.61 13.52
CA GLY A 108 4.82 1.32 13.21
C GLY A 108 5.71 1.37 14.47
N SER A 109 6.85 0.69 14.44
CA SER A 109 7.77 0.59 15.58
C SER A 109 8.16 1.96 16.16
N ASN A 110 8.37 2.95 15.29
CA ASN A 110 8.86 4.28 15.61
C ASN A 110 7.78 5.36 15.64
N ASN A 111 6.49 4.98 15.67
CA ASN A 111 5.40 5.95 15.76
C ASN A 111 5.46 6.68 17.11
N GLN A 112 5.60 8.01 17.07
CA GLN A 112 5.79 8.84 18.28
C GLN A 112 4.49 9.11 19.04
N ASN A 113 3.34 8.90 18.41
CA ASN A 113 2.02 9.22 18.97
C ASN A 113 1.25 8.00 19.50
N LYS A 114 1.94 6.87 19.68
CA LYS A 114 1.33 5.62 20.19
C LYS A 114 0.47 5.85 21.44
N LYS A 115 0.99 6.61 22.41
CA LYS A 115 0.26 6.87 23.68
C LYS A 115 -1.11 7.49 23.45
N GLN A 116 -1.21 8.48 22.56
CA GLN A 116 -2.47 9.16 22.27
C GLN A 116 -3.48 8.22 21.59
N ILE A 117 -3.01 7.40 20.64
CA ILE A 117 -3.86 6.43 19.94
C ILE A 117 -4.35 5.34 20.90
N TYR A 118 -3.50 4.86 21.83
CA TYR A 118 -3.91 3.96 22.90
C TYR A 118 -4.94 4.58 23.85
N MET A 119 -4.82 5.87 24.15
CA MET A 119 -5.85 6.56 24.97
C MET A 119 -7.20 6.60 24.24
N LEU A 120 -7.21 6.88 22.94
CA LEU A 120 -8.42 6.84 22.12
C LEU A 120 -9.06 5.45 22.10
N SER A 121 -8.27 4.37 21.96
CA SER A 121 -8.81 3.00 21.93
C SER A 121 -9.45 2.56 23.24
N ARG A 122 -9.01 3.11 24.38
CA ARG A 122 -9.67 2.84 25.68
C ARG A 122 -11.05 3.47 25.80
N ILE A 123 -11.29 4.58 25.11
CA ILE A 123 -12.56 5.32 25.12
C ILE A 123 -13.48 4.80 24.00
N HIS A 124 -12.90 4.36 22.89
CA HIS A 124 -13.61 3.92 21.68
C HIS A 124 -13.35 2.45 21.42
N PRO A 125 -14.24 1.54 21.85
CA PRO A 125 -14.03 0.08 21.75
C PRO A 125 -14.01 -0.46 20.33
N ASN A 126 -14.37 0.37 19.34
CA ASN A 126 -14.30 0.06 17.91
C ASN A 126 -12.91 0.32 17.29
N ILE A 127 -11.91 0.68 18.09
CA ILE A 127 -10.51 0.84 17.67
C ILE A 127 -9.69 -0.34 18.18
N ASN A 128 -9.21 -1.16 17.28
CA ASN A 128 -8.26 -2.23 17.55
C ASN A 128 -6.86 -1.76 17.22
N ILE A 129 -5.91 -1.92 18.12
CA ILE A 129 -4.52 -1.50 17.90
C ILE A 129 -3.62 -2.72 17.74
N TYR A 130 -2.75 -2.64 16.75
CA TYR A 130 -1.72 -3.63 16.45
C TYR A 130 -0.34 -2.96 16.41
N ASP A 131 0.59 -3.48 17.17
CA ASP A 131 1.97 -2.99 17.19
C ASP A 131 2.85 -3.85 16.28
N SER A 132 3.50 -3.20 15.30
CA SER A 132 4.60 -3.77 14.50
C SER A 132 4.41 -5.23 14.07
N LEU A 133 3.38 -5.48 13.26
CA LEU A 133 3.10 -6.83 12.75
C LEU A 133 4.14 -7.25 11.71
N PRO A 134 4.53 -8.52 11.67
CA PRO A 134 5.45 -9.05 10.66
C PRO A 134 4.82 -9.10 9.25
N SER A 135 3.50 -9.11 9.15
CA SER A 135 2.75 -9.11 7.90
C SER A 135 1.37 -8.50 8.11
N LEU A 136 0.90 -7.71 7.16
CA LEU A 136 -0.44 -7.12 7.17
C LEU A 136 -1.46 -7.95 6.40
N ALA A 137 -1.06 -9.09 5.83
CA ALA A 137 -1.89 -9.88 4.91
C ALA A 137 -3.26 -10.24 5.49
N GLU A 138 -3.29 -10.67 6.75
CA GLU A 138 -4.53 -11.05 7.43
C GLU A 138 -5.45 -9.84 7.66
N LEU A 139 -4.91 -8.74 8.18
CA LEU A 139 -5.69 -7.51 8.40
C LEU A 139 -6.21 -6.93 7.08
N ILE A 140 -5.38 -6.92 6.03
CA ILE A 140 -5.78 -6.48 4.69
C ILE A 140 -6.89 -7.38 4.13
N PHE A 141 -6.80 -8.70 4.35
CA PHE A 141 -7.81 -9.64 3.87
C PHE A 141 -9.16 -9.42 4.55
N TYR A 142 -9.20 -9.13 5.84
CA TYR A 142 -10.45 -8.93 6.58
C TYR A 142 -10.96 -7.49 6.61
N ALA A 143 -10.18 -6.51 6.17
CA ALA A 143 -10.63 -5.12 6.07
C ALA A 143 -11.52 -4.90 4.84
N ASP A 144 -12.48 -3.99 4.92
CA ASP A 144 -13.31 -3.56 3.79
C ASP A 144 -12.68 -2.40 3.02
N LEU A 145 -11.96 -1.52 3.72
CA LEU A 145 -11.27 -0.35 3.21
C LEU A 145 -9.88 -0.23 3.82
N GLY A 146 -8.96 0.36 3.06
CA GLY A 146 -7.62 0.71 3.54
C GLY A 146 -7.40 2.22 3.53
N ILE A 147 -6.69 2.75 4.52
CA ILE A 147 -6.21 4.14 4.55
C ILE A 147 -4.74 4.11 4.91
N GLY A 148 -3.90 4.80 4.14
CA GLY A 148 -2.48 4.81 4.47
C GLY A 148 -1.57 5.54 3.49
N ALA A 149 -0.27 5.40 3.69
CA ALA A 149 0.73 5.98 2.81
C ALA A 149 0.81 5.25 1.45
N CYS A 150 1.24 5.99 0.42
CA CYS A 150 1.54 5.45 -0.89
C CYS A 150 2.97 4.87 -0.93
N GLY A 151 3.19 3.79 -0.19
CA GLY A 151 4.45 3.03 -0.16
C GLY A 151 4.24 1.58 -0.58
N SER A 152 5.16 0.69 -0.20
CA SER A 152 5.11 -0.75 -0.52
C SER A 152 3.81 -1.43 -0.10
N THR A 153 3.19 -0.99 1.01
CA THR A 153 1.90 -1.50 1.47
C THR A 153 0.74 -1.20 0.51
N THR A 154 0.91 -0.31 -0.45
CA THR A 154 -0.06 -0.11 -1.53
C THR A 154 -0.16 -1.35 -2.39
N TRP A 155 0.96 -1.99 -2.68
CA TRP A 155 1.02 -3.24 -3.44
C TRP A 155 0.38 -4.39 -2.69
N GLU A 156 0.57 -4.44 -1.38
CA GLU A 156 -0.06 -5.40 -0.48
C GLU A 156 -1.60 -5.29 -0.53
N ARG A 157 -2.13 -4.06 -0.42
CA ARG A 157 -3.56 -3.77 -0.51
C ARG A 157 -4.13 -4.10 -1.89
N LEU A 158 -3.44 -3.74 -2.97
CA LEU A 158 -3.85 -4.06 -4.34
C LEU A 158 -3.82 -5.57 -4.61
N CYS A 159 -2.84 -6.30 -4.06
CA CYS A 159 -2.75 -7.75 -4.18
C CYS A 159 -3.99 -8.46 -3.63
N LEU A 160 -4.56 -7.96 -2.54
CA LEU A 160 -5.75 -8.50 -1.90
C LEU A 160 -7.04 -7.72 -2.23
N ASN A 161 -7.03 -6.94 -3.31
CA ASN A 161 -8.19 -6.17 -3.77
C ASN A 161 -8.83 -5.30 -2.66
N LEU A 162 -8.03 -4.67 -1.80
CA LEU A 162 -8.53 -3.76 -0.79
C LEU A 162 -8.66 -2.34 -1.34
N PRO A 163 -9.89 -1.80 -1.54
CA PRO A 163 -10.08 -0.41 -1.91
C PRO A 163 -9.39 0.52 -0.90
N SER A 164 -8.57 1.44 -1.39
CA SER A 164 -7.70 2.19 -0.50
C SER A 164 -7.68 3.69 -0.80
N PHE A 165 -7.76 4.48 0.27
CA PHE A 165 -7.45 5.91 0.26
C PHE A 165 -5.98 6.08 0.61
N ILE A 166 -5.21 6.71 -0.29
CA ILE A 166 -3.77 6.85 -0.10
C ILE A 166 -3.33 8.31 -0.09
N LEU A 167 -2.32 8.59 0.74
CA LEU A 167 -1.61 9.86 0.78
C LEU A 167 -0.14 9.65 0.43
N SER A 168 0.47 10.54 -0.34
CA SER A 168 1.92 10.56 -0.48
C SER A 168 2.55 11.34 0.67
N ILE A 169 3.48 10.71 1.37
CA ILE A 169 4.21 11.28 2.51
C ILE A 169 5.65 11.65 2.17
N ALA A 170 6.10 11.31 0.97
CA ALA A 170 7.41 11.65 0.41
C ALA A 170 7.27 11.99 -1.08
N ASP A 171 8.25 12.72 -1.63
CA ASP A 171 8.18 13.22 -3.00
C ASP A 171 8.20 12.10 -4.05
N ASN A 172 9.02 11.07 -3.87
CA ASN A 172 9.06 9.89 -4.76
C ASN A 172 7.71 9.15 -4.81
N GLN A 173 6.94 9.18 -3.73
CA GLN A 173 5.60 8.57 -3.69
C GLN A 173 4.56 9.35 -4.50
N HIS A 174 4.76 10.65 -4.75
CA HIS A 174 3.77 11.48 -5.42
C HIS A 174 3.54 11.07 -6.87
N GLU A 175 4.61 10.87 -7.63
CA GLU A 175 4.51 10.48 -9.04
C GLU A 175 3.96 9.05 -9.18
N MET A 176 4.37 8.16 -8.28
CA MET A 176 3.78 6.82 -8.20
C MET A 176 2.27 6.88 -7.89
N ALA A 177 1.86 7.68 -6.90
CA ALA A 177 0.47 7.84 -6.53
C ALA A 177 -0.40 8.38 -7.66
N LYS A 178 0.11 9.35 -8.43
CA LYS A 178 -0.55 9.84 -9.64
C LYS A 178 -0.69 8.73 -10.69
N SER A 179 0.37 7.95 -10.92
CA SER A 179 0.36 6.89 -11.91
C SER A 179 -0.67 5.80 -11.62
N ILE A 180 -0.90 5.50 -10.33
CA ILE A 180 -1.88 4.50 -9.91
C ILE A 180 -3.26 5.07 -9.57
N SER A 181 -3.44 6.39 -9.62
CA SER A 181 -4.74 7.03 -9.33
C SER A 181 -5.85 6.62 -10.31
N ASP A 182 -5.48 6.13 -11.49
CA ASP A 182 -6.41 5.59 -12.50
C ASP A 182 -6.89 4.17 -12.14
N PHE A 183 -6.28 3.52 -11.16
CA PHE A 183 -6.74 2.21 -10.69
C PHE A 183 -8.02 2.37 -9.88
N SER A 184 -9.08 1.68 -10.27
CA SER A 184 -10.39 1.77 -9.64
C SER A 184 -10.41 1.48 -8.12
N MET A 185 -9.37 0.79 -7.64
CA MET A 185 -9.20 0.45 -6.22
C MET A 185 -8.49 1.54 -5.40
N ILE A 186 -8.00 2.60 -6.05
CA ILE A 186 -7.20 3.64 -5.42
C ILE A 186 -7.93 4.98 -5.47
N SER A 187 -8.06 5.61 -4.30
CA SER A 187 -8.46 7.01 -4.15
C SER A 187 -7.26 7.81 -3.65
N TYR A 188 -6.69 8.64 -4.50
CA TYR A 188 -5.54 9.45 -4.13
C TYR A 188 -5.97 10.76 -3.49
N GLY A 189 -5.60 10.97 -2.22
CA GLY A 189 -5.95 12.15 -1.44
C GLY A 189 -4.99 13.33 -1.58
N GLY A 190 -3.82 13.14 -2.23
CA GLY A 190 -2.82 14.20 -2.42
C GLY A 190 -1.57 14.06 -1.57
N LYS A 191 -0.67 15.07 -1.67
CA LYS A 191 0.53 15.17 -0.81
C LYS A 191 0.12 15.59 0.61
N SER A 192 0.52 14.81 1.62
CA SER A 192 0.17 15.06 3.03
C SER A 192 0.59 16.46 3.52
N VAL A 193 1.76 16.93 3.10
CA VAL A 193 2.31 18.25 3.49
C VAL A 193 1.50 19.45 2.96
N ASN A 194 0.71 19.26 1.91
CA ASN A 194 -0.06 20.32 1.25
C ASN A 194 -1.57 20.22 1.54
N LEU A 195 -1.99 19.23 2.34
CA LEU A 195 -3.41 18.99 2.58
C LEU A 195 -4.00 19.97 3.57
N LYS A 196 -5.08 20.64 3.15
CA LYS A 196 -5.97 21.32 4.08
C LYS A 196 -6.82 20.28 4.82
N HIS A 197 -6.93 20.39 6.13
CA HIS A 197 -7.70 19.46 6.96
C HIS A 197 -9.14 19.27 6.46
N GLU A 198 -9.80 20.33 6.06
CA GLU A 198 -11.18 20.29 5.56
C GLU A 198 -11.30 19.49 4.23
N ASP A 199 -10.33 19.65 3.32
CA ASP A 199 -10.34 18.91 2.05
C ASP A 199 -10.07 17.42 2.30
N LEU A 200 -9.11 17.10 3.18
CA LEU A 200 -8.85 15.73 3.60
C LEU A 200 -10.08 15.08 4.21
N LYS A 201 -10.71 15.77 5.16
CA LYS A 201 -11.92 15.32 5.86
C LYS A 201 -13.05 15.02 4.87
N LYS A 202 -13.31 15.96 3.94
CA LYS A 202 -14.34 15.83 2.90
C LYS A 202 -14.06 14.62 1.97
N ASN A 203 -12.82 14.50 1.48
CA ASN A 203 -12.44 13.42 0.56
C ASN A 203 -12.47 12.06 1.26
N LEU A 204 -12.03 11.99 2.51
CA LEU A 204 -12.06 10.78 3.32
C LEU A 204 -13.51 10.35 3.61
N TYR A 205 -14.38 11.29 3.99
CA TYR A 205 -15.79 11.01 4.19
C TYR A 205 -16.46 10.48 2.92
N LYS A 206 -16.22 11.15 1.77
CA LYS A 206 -16.71 10.68 0.47
C LYS A 206 -16.23 9.27 0.15
N PHE A 207 -14.94 8.98 0.35
CA PHE A 207 -14.37 7.65 0.11
C PHE A 207 -15.07 6.55 0.94
N ILE A 208 -15.32 6.81 2.23
CA ILE A 208 -15.90 5.81 3.13
C ILE A 208 -17.40 5.62 2.88
N THR A 209 -18.11 6.67 2.49
CA THR A 209 -19.57 6.65 2.30
C THR A 209 -20.00 6.38 0.86
N SER A 210 -19.06 6.39 -0.11
CA SER A 210 -19.41 6.17 -1.52
C SER A 210 -19.98 4.76 -1.71
N ASN A 211 -21.15 4.69 -2.36
CA ASN A 211 -21.80 3.42 -2.70
C ASN A 211 -21.03 2.59 -3.73
N GLU A 212 -20.04 3.18 -4.41
CA GLU A 212 -19.19 2.51 -5.40
C GLU A 212 -18.30 1.44 -4.74
N ILE A 213 -17.90 1.65 -3.48
CA ILE A 213 -17.09 0.71 -2.72
C ILE A 213 -17.93 -0.46 -2.18
N ASN A 214 -19.24 -0.23 -1.94
CA ASN A 214 -20.17 -1.21 -1.38
C ASN A 214 -20.91 -2.06 -2.43
N LYS A 215 -20.84 -1.71 -3.71
CA LYS A 215 -21.42 -2.53 -4.78
C LYS A 215 -20.47 -3.68 -5.09
N ASN A 216 -21.06 -4.86 -5.29
CA ASN A 216 -20.48 -6.06 -5.87
C ASN A 216 -19.73 -5.75 -7.18
N LEU A 217 -18.67 -4.96 -7.10
CA LEU A 217 -17.73 -4.86 -8.19
C LEU A 217 -17.24 -6.29 -8.43
N PRO A 218 -17.41 -6.83 -9.63
CA PRO A 218 -16.69 -8.04 -9.99
C PRO A 218 -15.24 -7.74 -9.60
N TYR A 219 -14.66 -8.59 -8.74
CA TYR A 219 -13.30 -8.36 -8.26
C TYR A 219 -12.44 -7.99 -9.45
N PRO A 220 -11.90 -6.75 -9.54
CA PRO A 220 -11.05 -6.41 -10.66
C PRO A 220 -9.97 -7.48 -10.72
N LYS A 221 -9.66 -7.95 -11.92
CA LYS A 221 -8.57 -8.91 -12.10
C LYS A 221 -7.40 -8.40 -11.27
N CYS A 222 -7.00 -9.18 -10.26
CA CYS A 222 -5.91 -8.75 -9.36
C CYS A 222 -4.71 -8.34 -10.21
N ILE A 223 -4.29 -7.10 -10.06
CA ILE A 223 -3.18 -6.52 -10.82
C ILE A 223 -1.86 -7.16 -10.37
N ILE A 224 -1.76 -7.58 -9.10
CA ILE A 224 -0.56 -8.17 -8.49
C ILE A 224 -0.85 -9.61 -8.12
N ASP A 225 -0.03 -10.53 -8.63
CA ASP A 225 -0.25 -11.98 -8.51
C ASP A 225 0.46 -12.64 -7.32
N ALA A 226 1.19 -11.86 -6.51
CA ALA A 226 2.00 -12.31 -5.37
C ALA A 226 3.16 -13.27 -5.74
N LYS A 227 3.58 -13.34 -7.01
CA LYS A 227 4.67 -14.22 -7.48
C LYS A 227 5.95 -13.49 -7.84
N GLY A 228 6.03 -12.18 -7.58
CA GLY A 228 7.19 -11.35 -7.93
C GLY A 228 8.48 -11.85 -7.31
N THR A 229 8.48 -12.20 -6.02
CA THR A 229 9.64 -12.78 -5.34
C THR A 229 10.12 -14.06 -6.02
N SER A 230 9.22 -14.94 -6.44
CA SER A 230 9.58 -16.18 -7.14
C SER A 230 10.22 -15.91 -8.51
N ARG A 231 9.72 -14.91 -9.25
CA ARG A 231 10.31 -14.50 -10.54
C ARG A 231 11.73 -13.98 -10.35
N ILE A 232 11.95 -13.16 -9.35
CA ILE A 232 13.28 -12.62 -9.01
C ILE A 232 14.25 -13.74 -8.62
N VAL A 233 13.82 -14.65 -7.75
CA VAL A 233 14.64 -15.79 -7.31
C VAL A 233 15.00 -16.70 -8.50
N ASN A 234 14.02 -17.01 -9.36
CA ASN A 234 14.27 -17.81 -10.56
C ASN A 234 15.28 -17.16 -11.49
N PHE A 235 15.19 -15.85 -11.70
CA PHE A 235 16.16 -15.10 -12.50
C PHE A 235 17.57 -15.13 -11.88
N LEU A 236 17.69 -14.93 -10.57
CA LEU A 236 18.99 -14.87 -9.88
C LEU A 236 19.70 -16.23 -9.88
N PHE A 237 18.96 -17.33 -9.80
CA PHE A 237 19.52 -18.67 -9.66
C PHE A 237 19.42 -19.53 -10.92
N ASP A 238 19.05 -18.94 -12.07
CA ASP A 238 18.92 -19.63 -13.37
C ASP A 238 18.13 -20.96 -13.29
N ARG A 239 17.05 -21.00 -12.48
CA ARG A 239 16.28 -22.23 -12.23
C ARG A 239 15.37 -22.65 -13.37
N ASN A 240 15.36 -21.89 -14.50
CA ASN A 240 14.51 -22.15 -15.68
C ASN A 240 15.32 -22.12 -16.99
N ASN A 241 16.57 -22.61 -17.00
CA ASN A 241 17.30 -22.99 -18.21
C ASN A 241 17.49 -24.50 -18.25
#